data_b99662571872c75e152138606522a2db
#
_entry.id   b99662571872c75e152138606522a2db
#
_cell.length_a   1.000
_cell.length_b   1.000
_cell.length_c   1.000
_cell.angle_alpha   90.00
_cell.angle_beta   90.00
_cell.angle_gamma   90.00
#
_symmetry.space_group_name_H-M   'P 1'
#
loop_
_entity.id
_entity.type
_entity.pdbx_description
1 polymer ?
#
loop_
_entity_poly.entity_id
_entity_poly.type
_entity_poly.pdbx_seq_one_letter_code
_entity_poly.pdbx_strand_id
1 'polypeptide(L)' 'MLDLPTINACKSDPEIRDLKIKNIEHAINQAEEMIKESKMSQDELIFLKKKISDSKQDLEILYLMKN' A
#
# COMPACT_ATOMS: atom_id res chain seq x y z
N MET A 1 2.51 5.84 -4.49
CA MET A 1 2.69 5.45 -5.90
C MET A 1 4.01 4.76 -6.09
N LEU A 2 4.03 3.64 -6.81
CA LEU A 2 5.29 2.92 -7.07
C LEU A 2 6.11 3.65 -8.14
N ASP A 3 7.39 3.82 -7.88
CA ASP A 3 8.28 4.41 -8.86
C ASP A 3 8.81 3.34 -9.83
N LEU A 4 9.41 3.78 -10.92
CA LEU A 4 9.88 2.87 -11.95
C LEU A 4 10.98 1.91 -11.47
N PRO A 5 11.99 2.36 -10.68
CA PRO A 5 12.97 1.43 -10.13
C PRO A 5 12.36 0.33 -9.27
N THR A 6 11.37 0.67 -8.44
CA THR A 6 10.69 -0.31 -7.60
C THR A 6 9.90 -1.31 -8.45
N ILE A 7 9.20 -0.83 -9.46
CA ILE A 7 8.47 -1.69 -10.40
C ILE A 7 9.43 -2.66 -11.08
N ASN A 8 10.56 -2.18 -11.56
CA ASN A 8 11.55 -3.01 -12.22
C ASN A 8 12.14 -4.06 -11.29
N ALA A 9 12.44 -3.68 -10.04
CA ALA A 9 12.95 -4.62 -9.04
C ALA A 9 11.93 -5.72 -8.74
N CYS A 10 10.65 -5.36 -8.62
CA CYS A 10 9.58 -6.33 -8.36
C CYS A 10 9.37 -7.27 -9.54
N LYS A 11 9.56 -6.80 -10.75
CA LYS A 11 9.48 -7.66 -11.95
C LYS A 11 10.63 -8.65 -12.01
N SER A 12 11.82 -8.23 -11.59
CA SER A 12 13.04 -9.05 -11.69
C SER A 12 13.15 -10.07 -10.56
N ASP A 13 12.61 -9.77 -9.39
CA ASP A 13 12.78 -10.61 -8.19
C ASP A 13 11.44 -10.80 -7.46
N PRO A 14 10.89 -12.04 -7.53
CA PRO A 14 9.63 -12.34 -6.84
C PRO A 14 9.70 -12.16 -5.32
N GLU A 15 10.86 -12.34 -4.71
CA GLU A 15 11.00 -12.13 -3.26
C GLU A 15 10.83 -10.66 -2.89
N ILE A 16 11.40 -9.75 -3.68
CA ILE A 16 11.23 -8.32 -3.49
C ILE A 16 9.77 -7.95 -3.67
N ARG A 17 9.13 -8.46 -4.70
CA ARG A 17 7.70 -8.24 -4.95
C ARG A 17 6.85 -8.67 -3.76
N ASP A 18 7.06 -9.88 -3.26
CA ASP A 18 6.26 -10.45 -2.18
C ASP A 18 6.49 -9.68 -0.88
N LEU A 19 7.72 -9.26 -0.62
CA LEU A 19 8.03 -8.45 0.55
C LEU A 19 7.33 -7.09 0.46
N LYS A 20 7.32 -6.47 -0.71
CA LYS A 20 6.63 -5.20 -0.92
C LYS A 20 5.13 -5.34 -0.71
N ILE A 21 4.54 -6.42 -1.20
CA ILE A 21 3.12 -6.72 -0.98
C ILE A 21 2.81 -6.79 0.50
N LYS A 22 3.59 -7.55 1.27
CA LYS A 22 3.40 -7.67 2.71
C LYS A 22 3.51 -6.33 3.43
N ASN A 23 4.50 -5.53 3.06
CA ASN A 23 4.69 -4.21 3.67
C ASN A 23 3.51 -3.29 3.41
N ILE A 24 3.00 -3.28 2.19
CA ILE A 24 1.84 -2.44 1.84
C ILE A 24 0.58 -2.94 2.56
N GLU A 25 0.34 -4.24 2.59
CA GLU A 25 -0.80 -4.82 3.30
C GLU A 25 -0.77 -4.47 4.78
N HIS A 26 0.40 -4.57 5.40
CA HIS A 26 0.57 -4.22 6.81
C HIS A 26 0.28 -2.74 7.05
N ALA A 27 0.79 -1.86 6.19
CA ALA A 27 0.56 -0.42 6.31
C ALA A 27 -0.93 -0.08 6.16
N ILE A 28 -1.63 -0.72 5.23
CA ILE A 28 -3.07 -0.53 5.05
C ILE A 28 -3.83 -0.96 6.31
N ASN A 29 -3.49 -2.12 6.87
CA ASN A 29 -4.14 -2.62 8.08
C ASN A 29 -3.94 -1.69 9.26
N GLN A 30 -2.73 -1.19 9.45
CA GLN A 30 -2.45 -0.22 10.52
C GLN A 30 -3.24 1.07 10.33
N ALA A 31 -3.31 1.58 9.10
CA ALA A 31 -4.05 2.80 8.81
C ALA A 31 -5.55 2.60 9.06
N GLU A 32 -6.10 1.47 8.69
CA GLU A 32 -7.52 1.16 8.93
C GLU A 32 -7.82 1.05 10.43
N GLU A 33 -6.92 0.46 11.20
CA GLU A 33 -7.07 0.40 12.65
C GLU A 33 -7.03 1.79 13.28
N MET A 34 -6.15 2.67 12.82
CA MET A 34 -6.09 4.05 13.29
C MET A 34 -7.40 4.78 13.06
N ILE A 35 -8.02 4.57 11.91
CA ILE A 35 -9.33 5.17 11.60
C ILE A 35 -10.40 4.69 12.57
N LYS A 36 -10.37 3.40 12.94
CA LYS A 36 -11.36 2.82 13.87
C LYS A 36 -11.18 3.29 15.31
N GLU A 37 -9.94 3.38 15.76
CA GLU A 37 -9.62 3.57 17.17
C GLU A 37 -9.40 5.03 17.58
N SER A 38 -8.97 5.88 16.65
CA SER A 38 -8.60 7.25 16.95
C SER A 38 -9.68 8.22 16.53
N LYS A 39 -9.92 9.24 17.37
CA LYS A 39 -10.79 10.35 16.99
C LYS A 39 -9.96 11.32 16.17
N MET A 40 -10.04 11.18 14.86
CA MET A 40 -9.30 12.03 13.95
C MET A 40 -10.15 13.22 13.50
N SER A 41 -9.48 14.34 13.20
CA SER A 41 -10.13 15.45 12.53
C SER A 41 -10.53 15.01 11.12
N GLN A 42 -11.47 15.74 10.52
CA GLN A 42 -11.94 15.40 9.18
C GLN A 42 -10.82 15.46 8.15
N ASP A 43 -9.92 16.43 8.29
CA ASP A 43 -8.78 16.59 7.38
C ASP A 43 -7.82 15.41 7.48
N GLU A 44 -7.50 14.97 8.69
CA GLU A 44 -6.65 13.80 8.91
C GLU A 44 -7.29 12.53 8.33
N LEU A 45 -8.59 12.39 8.51
CA LEU A 45 -9.33 11.25 8.00
C LEU A 45 -9.29 11.20 6.47
N ILE A 46 -9.50 12.33 5.82
CA ILE A 46 -9.44 12.44 4.35
C ILE A 46 -8.04 12.08 3.85
N PHE A 47 -7.00 12.60 4.49
CA PHE A 47 -5.61 12.33 4.14
C PHE A 47 -5.30 10.84 4.25
N LEU A 48 -5.70 10.23 5.36
CA LEU A 48 -5.42 8.81 5.61
C LEU A 48 -6.18 7.90 4.64
N LYS A 49 -7.43 8.21 4.37
CA LYS A 49 -8.24 7.47 3.39
C LYS A 49 -7.64 7.54 1.99
N LYS A 50 -7.10 8.70 1.61
CA LYS A 50 -6.43 8.84 0.34
C LYS A 50 -5.17 7.97 0.27
N LYS A 51 -4.38 7.95 1.34
CA LYS A 51 -3.19 7.09 1.40
C LYS A 51 -3.55 5.61 1.28
N ILE A 52 -4.62 5.19 1.95
CA ILE A 52 -5.09 3.80 1.85
C ILE A 52 -5.50 3.48 0.41
N SER A 53 -6.21 4.37 -0.24
CA SER A 53 -6.63 4.19 -1.64
C SER A 53 -5.42 4.06 -2.56
N ASP A 54 -4.43 4.93 -2.41
CA ASP A 54 -3.20 4.88 -3.20
C ASP A 54 -2.44 3.57 -2.96
N SER A 55 -2.37 3.13 -1.71
CA SER A 55 -1.70 1.88 -1.36
C SER A 55 -2.42 0.67 -1.94
N LYS A 56 -3.74 0.68 -1.98
CA LYS A 56 -4.52 -0.39 -2.60
C LYS A 56 -4.28 -0.45 -4.11
N GLN A 57 -4.11 0.68 -4.77
CA GLN A 57 -3.75 0.72 -6.18
C GLN A 57 -2.37 0.11 -6.42
N ASP A 58 -1.41 0.43 -5.55
CA ASP A 58 -0.07 -0.16 -5.62
C ASP A 58 -0.12 -1.68 -5.45
N LEU A 59 -0.93 -2.17 -4.50
CA LEU A 59 -1.14 -3.60 -4.32
C LEU A 59 -1.69 -4.26 -5.58
N GLU A 60 -2.66 -3.64 -6.21
CA GLU A 60 -3.25 -4.17 -7.43
C GLU A 60 -2.21 -4.33 -8.53
N ILE A 61 -1.34 -3.32 -8.70
CA ILE A 61 -0.25 -3.38 -9.66
C ILE A 61 0.67 -4.57 -9.34
N LEU A 62 1.04 -4.75 -8.08
CA LEU A 62 1.93 -5.82 -7.66
C LEU A 62 1.31 -7.20 -7.83
N TYR A 63 0.01 -7.34 -7.56
CA TYR A 63 -0.69 -8.60 -7.78
C TYR A 63 -0.75 -8.98 -9.26
N LEU A 64 -0.90 -7.99 -10.14
CA LEU A 64 -0.89 -8.24 -11.58
C LEU A 64 0.48 -8.77 -12.05
N MET A 65 1.55 -8.44 -11.36
CA MET A 65 2.88 -8.93 -11.68
C MET A 65 3.10 -10.40 -11.30
N LYS A 66 2.23 -10.96 -10.47
CA LYS A 66 2.33 -12.37 -10.05
C LYS A 66 2.03 -13.34 -11.18
N ASN A 67 1.39 -12.89 -12.19
CA ASN A 67 1.08 -13.72 -13.37
C ASN A 67 2.24 -13.73 -14.37
#